data_1fe96982202858fa3c19cdce5478a9f0
#
_entry.id   1fe96982202858fa3c19cdce5478a9f0
#
_cell.length_a   1.000
_cell.length_b   1.000
_cell.length_c   1.000
_cell.angle_alpha   90.00
_cell.angle_beta   90.00
_cell.angle_gamma   90.00
#
_symmetry.space_group_name_H-M   'P 1'
#
loop_
_entity.id
_entity.type
_entity.pdbx_description
1 polymer ?
#
loop_
_entity_poly.entity_id
_entity_poly.type
_entity_poly.pdbx_seq_one_letter_code
_entity_poly.pdbx_strand_id
1 'polypeptide(L)'
;EKEFLQTRLRHYSKKFIDRKTGMLRSVRYAELRDAVHYDRSAYSVAMIGRLSYCAQKLGLTAFLFSPETYRRTLIDDYWNGKFFKADLSNNVYSSECALIPFFLHVVNDKDLAAETFDYINRRRLNRPYPLQYGEHSERFHYRLGMGPIIMPNYTGTTLWTWHATFYLHLLKRYKRPEYAKQYERFAELIERHGTYPELT
;
A
#
# COMPACT_ATOMS: atom_id res chain seq x y z
N GLU A 1 22.44 -13.73 -14.95
CA GLU A 1 21.39 -12.89 -14.30
C GLU A 1 20.22 -13.69 -13.74
N LYS A 2 19.63 -14.61 -14.53
CA LYS A 2 18.49 -15.42 -14.08
C LYS A 2 18.83 -16.29 -12.86
N GLU A 3 19.99 -16.93 -12.84
CA GLU A 3 20.45 -17.74 -11.72
C GLU A 3 20.66 -16.91 -10.45
N PHE A 4 21.21 -15.70 -10.58
CA PHE A 4 21.34 -14.77 -9.47
C PHE A 4 19.97 -14.39 -8.89
N LEU A 5 19.02 -14.03 -9.74
CA LEU A 5 17.64 -13.71 -9.31
C LEU A 5 16.98 -14.90 -8.62
N GLN A 6 17.13 -16.10 -9.19
CA GLN A 6 16.60 -17.34 -8.63
C GLN A 6 17.16 -17.59 -7.22
N THR A 7 18.46 -17.41 -7.03
CA THR A 7 19.12 -17.59 -5.74
C THR A 7 18.65 -16.58 -4.71
N ARG A 8 18.55 -15.30 -5.10
CA ARG A 8 18.06 -14.22 -4.22
C ARG A 8 16.60 -14.42 -3.82
N LEU A 9 15.75 -14.78 -4.76
CA LEU A 9 14.34 -15.05 -4.49
C LEU A 9 14.14 -16.29 -3.59
N ARG A 10 14.91 -17.35 -3.79
CA ARG A 10 14.89 -18.52 -2.89
C ARG A 10 15.30 -18.14 -1.47
N HIS A 11 16.36 -17.34 -1.32
CA HIS A 11 16.81 -16.86 -0.02
C HIS A 11 15.73 -16.00 0.65
N TYR A 12 15.17 -15.03 -0.09
CA TYR A 12 14.08 -14.18 0.40
C TYR A 12 12.87 -15.01 0.83
N SER A 13 12.38 -15.90 -0.01
CA SER A 13 11.21 -16.74 0.28
C SER A 13 11.45 -17.61 1.52
N LYS A 14 12.64 -18.22 1.66
CA LYS A 14 12.98 -19.05 2.81
C LYS A 14 13.03 -18.23 4.11
N LYS A 15 13.52 -16.99 4.05
CA LYS A 15 13.74 -16.15 5.22
C LYS A 15 12.49 -15.43 5.68
N PHE A 16 11.69 -14.91 4.75
CA PHE A 16 10.62 -13.96 5.05
C PHE A 16 9.21 -14.50 4.83
N ILE A 17 9.02 -15.52 4.00
CA ILE A 17 7.69 -16.03 3.68
C ILE A 17 7.39 -17.27 4.52
N ASP A 18 6.24 -17.29 5.14
CA ASP A 18 5.69 -18.48 5.79
C ASP A 18 5.22 -19.47 4.71
N ARG A 19 5.73 -20.68 4.77
CA ARG A 19 5.42 -21.71 3.76
C ARG A 19 4.00 -22.24 3.82
N LYS A 20 3.32 -22.08 4.96
CA LYS A 20 1.95 -22.57 5.13
C LYS A 20 0.94 -21.56 4.59
N THR A 21 1.19 -20.28 4.82
CA THR A 21 0.26 -19.21 4.48
C THR A 21 0.64 -18.42 3.22
N GLY A 22 1.90 -18.52 2.77
CA GLY A 22 2.43 -17.70 1.68
C GLY A 22 2.66 -16.23 2.06
N MET A 23 2.36 -15.85 3.30
CA MET A 23 2.42 -14.49 3.79
C MET A 23 3.78 -14.17 4.40
N LEU A 24 4.08 -12.88 4.59
CA LEU A 24 5.24 -12.49 5.40
C LEU A 24 5.09 -13.00 6.83
N ARG A 25 6.20 -13.45 7.40
CA ARG A 25 6.27 -13.79 8.81
C ARG A 25 6.11 -12.53 9.65
N SER A 26 5.20 -12.54 10.64
CA SER A 26 4.82 -11.38 11.44
C SER A 26 5.97 -10.64 12.14
N VAL A 27 7.05 -11.34 12.47
CA VAL A 27 8.21 -10.77 13.17
C VAL A 27 9.32 -10.27 12.24
N ARG A 28 9.17 -10.46 10.92
CA ARG A 28 10.20 -10.10 9.94
C ARG A 28 9.52 -9.45 8.75
N TYR A 29 9.47 -8.17 8.80
CA TYR A 29 8.87 -7.38 7.73
C TYR A 29 9.91 -6.88 6.75
N ALA A 30 9.43 -6.63 5.55
CA ALA A 30 10.14 -5.94 4.49
C ALA A 30 9.30 -4.73 4.03
N GLU A 31 8.84 -3.94 4.98
CA GLU A 31 8.01 -2.77 4.72
C GLU A 31 8.83 -1.50 4.86
N LEU A 32 8.54 -0.51 4.04
CA LEU A 32 9.20 0.80 4.05
C LEU A 32 8.75 1.70 5.22
N ARG A 33 8.21 1.12 6.28
CA ARG A 33 7.68 1.88 7.41
C ARG A 33 8.65 1.86 8.57
N ASP A 34 9.06 3.03 8.98
CA ASP A 34 10.03 3.16 10.06
C ASP A 34 9.38 3.12 11.44
N ALA A 35 8.24 3.74 11.59
CA ALA A 35 7.62 4.00 12.89
C ALA A 35 6.42 3.10 13.24
N VAL A 36 5.75 2.50 12.26
CA VAL A 36 4.51 1.75 12.47
C VAL A 36 4.68 0.28 12.17
N HIS A 37 4.04 -0.56 12.98
CA HIS A 37 3.97 -1.99 12.78
C HIS A 37 2.57 -2.40 12.34
N TYR A 38 2.50 -3.23 11.29
CA TYR A 38 1.30 -3.94 10.88
C TYR A 38 1.54 -5.43 10.92
N ASP A 39 0.54 -6.17 11.34
CA ASP A 39 0.57 -7.63 11.23
C ASP A 39 0.06 -8.05 9.86
N ARG A 40 0.99 -8.45 8.98
CA ARG A 40 0.68 -8.92 7.63
C ARG A 40 -0.14 -7.90 6.84
N SER A 41 0.46 -6.77 6.52
CA SER A 41 -0.25 -5.68 5.83
C SER A 41 -0.73 -6.07 4.43
N ALA A 42 -1.82 -5.45 3.98
CA ALA A 42 -2.28 -5.55 2.59
C ALA A 42 -1.21 -5.09 1.60
N TYR A 43 -0.40 -4.09 1.98
CA TYR A 43 0.75 -3.64 1.21
C TYR A 43 1.71 -4.80 0.94
N SER A 44 2.12 -5.52 1.97
CA SER A 44 3.07 -6.64 1.85
C SER A 44 2.51 -7.79 1.02
N VAL A 45 1.23 -8.10 1.18
CA VAL A 45 0.55 -9.12 0.37
C VAL A 45 0.56 -8.74 -1.10
N ALA A 46 0.25 -7.47 -1.42
CA ALA A 46 0.28 -6.98 -2.79
C ALA A 46 1.71 -7.01 -3.40
N MET A 47 2.71 -6.61 -2.62
CA MET A 47 4.12 -6.68 -3.05
C MET A 47 4.55 -8.10 -3.37
N ILE A 48 4.23 -9.07 -2.49
CA ILE A 48 4.56 -10.48 -2.74
C ILE A 48 3.76 -11.03 -3.92
N GLY A 49 2.49 -10.69 -4.04
CA GLY A 49 1.67 -11.08 -5.18
C GLY A 49 2.25 -10.60 -6.51
N ARG A 50 2.71 -9.34 -6.56
CA ARG A 50 3.39 -8.80 -7.73
C ARG A 50 4.73 -9.47 -7.99
N LEU A 51 5.51 -9.71 -6.94
CA LEU A 51 6.79 -10.42 -7.06
C LEU A 51 6.59 -11.85 -7.56
N SER A 52 5.58 -12.55 -7.07
CA SER A 52 5.20 -13.90 -7.55
C SER A 52 4.84 -13.88 -9.04
N TYR A 53 4.06 -12.90 -9.49
CA TYR A 53 3.74 -12.72 -10.91
C TYR A 53 4.99 -12.50 -11.76
N CYS A 54 5.89 -11.62 -11.34
CA CYS A 54 7.14 -11.36 -12.04
C CYS A 54 8.04 -12.61 -12.09
N ALA A 55 8.14 -13.33 -10.96
CA ALA A 55 8.89 -14.58 -10.91
C ALA A 55 8.34 -15.63 -11.88
N GLN A 56 7.02 -15.79 -11.92
CA GLN A 56 6.36 -16.70 -12.86
C GLN A 56 6.64 -16.33 -14.33
N LYS A 57 6.52 -15.02 -14.66
CA LYS A 57 6.81 -14.53 -16.02
C LYS A 57 8.27 -14.76 -16.44
N LEU A 58 9.20 -14.71 -15.51
CA LEU A 58 10.62 -14.97 -15.75
C LEU A 58 11.00 -16.46 -15.66
N GLY A 59 10.02 -17.34 -15.42
CA GLY A 59 10.27 -18.78 -15.24
C GLY A 59 11.14 -19.08 -14.02
N LEU A 60 10.95 -18.31 -12.91
CA LEU A 60 11.63 -18.53 -11.64
C LEU A 60 10.75 -19.36 -10.70
N THR A 61 11.34 -20.31 -10.00
CA THR A 61 10.64 -21.29 -9.15
C THR A 61 10.75 -21.01 -7.65
N ALA A 62 10.99 -19.75 -7.28
CA ALA A 62 11.25 -19.40 -5.88
C ALA A 62 9.99 -19.21 -5.03
N PHE A 63 8.83 -19.05 -5.65
CA PHE A 63 7.57 -18.84 -4.96
C PHE A 63 6.73 -20.10 -4.85
N LEU A 64 6.14 -20.28 -3.67
CA LEU A 64 5.29 -21.43 -3.35
C LEU A 64 3.83 -21.21 -3.78
N PHE A 65 3.39 -19.95 -3.85
CA PHE A 65 2.01 -19.58 -4.10
C PHE A 65 1.88 -18.81 -5.41
N SER A 66 0.77 -19.04 -6.10
CA SER A 66 0.47 -18.36 -7.37
C SER A 66 0.09 -16.88 -7.13
N PRO A 67 0.24 -16.02 -8.14
CA PRO A 67 -0.26 -14.63 -8.07
C PRO A 67 -1.76 -14.56 -7.74
N GLU A 68 -2.53 -15.50 -8.25
CA GLU A 68 -3.97 -15.59 -7.99
C GLU A 68 -4.30 -15.88 -6.52
N THR A 69 -3.47 -16.65 -5.82
CA THR A 69 -3.62 -16.87 -4.38
C THR A 69 -3.53 -15.53 -3.63
N TYR A 70 -2.54 -14.71 -3.93
CA TYR A 70 -2.39 -13.39 -3.29
C TYR A 70 -3.53 -12.43 -3.65
N ARG A 71 -4.02 -12.48 -4.88
CA ARG A 71 -5.19 -11.71 -5.29
C ARG A 71 -6.42 -12.08 -4.46
N ARG A 72 -6.69 -13.38 -4.32
CA ARG A 72 -7.81 -13.88 -3.49
C ARG A 72 -7.63 -13.49 -2.05
N THR A 73 -6.46 -13.69 -1.46
CA THR A 73 -6.17 -13.26 -0.08
C THR A 73 -6.51 -11.78 0.13
N LEU A 74 -6.12 -10.90 -0.82
CA LEU A 74 -6.46 -9.48 -0.70
C LEU A 74 -7.97 -9.24 -0.71
N ILE A 75 -8.70 -9.91 -1.59
CA ILE A 75 -10.15 -9.74 -1.72
C ILE A 75 -10.89 -10.35 -0.52
N ASP A 76 -10.53 -11.56 -0.13
CA ASP A 76 -11.27 -12.32 0.87
C ASP A 76 -10.97 -11.86 2.31
N ASP A 77 -9.70 -11.51 2.59
CA ASP A 77 -9.25 -11.23 3.96
C ASP A 77 -9.09 -9.73 4.26
N TYR A 78 -8.80 -8.91 3.25
CA TYR A 78 -8.48 -7.49 3.46
C TYR A 78 -9.53 -6.52 2.93
N TRP A 79 -10.35 -6.92 1.95
CA TRP A 79 -11.40 -6.04 1.45
C TRP A 79 -12.55 -5.93 2.46
N ASN A 80 -12.86 -4.70 2.89
CA ASN A 80 -13.91 -4.45 3.89
C ASN A 80 -15.19 -3.84 3.30
N GLY A 81 -15.37 -3.91 1.97
CA GLY A 81 -16.50 -3.30 1.26
C GLY A 81 -16.26 -1.85 0.81
N LYS A 82 -15.13 -1.24 1.19
CA LYS A 82 -14.82 0.17 0.86
C LYS A 82 -13.35 0.36 0.44
N PHE A 83 -12.45 -0.34 1.08
CA PHE A 83 -10.99 -0.27 0.82
C PHE A 83 -10.29 -1.54 1.36
N PHE A 84 -9.06 -1.76 0.95
CA PHE A 84 -8.22 -2.77 1.58
C PHE A 84 -7.70 -2.25 2.92
N LYS A 85 -8.11 -2.89 4.02
CA LYS A 85 -7.69 -2.54 5.39
C LYS A 85 -6.18 -2.69 5.56
N ALA A 86 -5.63 -1.98 6.53
CA ALA A 86 -4.19 -1.91 6.75
C ALA A 86 -3.55 -3.28 7.00
N ASP A 87 -4.15 -4.09 7.88
CA ASP A 87 -3.72 -5.45 8.16
C ASP A 87 -4.89 -6.36 8.59
N LEU A 88 -4.60 -7.60 8.95
CA LEU A 88 -5.63 -8.56 9.34
C LEU A 88 -6.34 -8.18 10.65
N SER A 89 -5.63 -7.54 11.57
CA SER A 89 -6.15 -7.18 12.90
C SER A 89 -6.80 -5.80 12.95
N ASN A 90 -6.45 -4.91 12.02
CA ASN A 90 -6.88 -3.51 12.03
C ASN A 90 -7.73 -3.14 10.81
N ASN A 91 -9.01 -2.90 11.03
CA ASN A 91 -9.91 -2.38 10.00
C ASN A 91 -9.78 -0.86 9.87
N VAL A 92 -8.55 -0.38 9.65
CA VAL A 92 -8.25 1.04 9.46
C VAL A 92 -7.81 1.30 8.03
N TYR A 93 -8.11 2.51 7.55
CA TYR A 93 -7.62 2.99 6.28
C TYR A 93 -6.13 3.37 6.42
N SER A 94 -5.36 2.93 5.44
CA SER A 94 -4.01 3.41 5.16
C SER A 94 -3.90 3.58 3.65
N SER A 95 -3.49 4.75 3.19
CA SER A 95 -3.49 5.07 1.75
C SER A 95 -2.63 4.10 0.93
N GLU A 96 -1.50 3.66 1.46
CA GLU A 96 -0.67 2.66 0.78
C GLU A 96 -1.35 1.29 0.70
N CYS A 97 -1.94 0.82 1.80
CA CYS A 97 -2.64 -0.47 1.81
C CYS A 97 -3.87 -0.46 0.90
N ALA A 98 -4.57 0.67 0.85
CA ALA A 98 -5.76 0.84 0.01
C ALA A 98 -5.43 0.95 -1.49
N LEU A 99 -4.27 1.51 -1.87
CA LEU A 99 -3.95 1.83 -3.26
C LEU A 99 -2.99 0.85 -3.92
N ILE A 100 -2.02 0.31 -3.19
CA ILE A 100 -0.96 -0.54 -3.75
C ILE A 100 -1.48 -1.82 -4.42
N PRO A 101 -2.52 -2.52 -3.93
CA PRO A 101 -3.08 -3.67 -4.63
C PRO A 101 -3.49 -3.35 -6.08
N PHE A 102 -4.08 -2.19 -6.30
CA PHE A 102 -4.45 -1.71 -7.63
C PHE A 102 -3.25 -1.21 -8.42
N PHE A 103 -2.37 -0.44 -7.78
CA PHE A 103 -1.20 0.15 -8.44
C PHE A 103 -0.27 -0.92 -9.02
N LEU A 104 -0.03 -1.99 -8.27
CA LEU A 104 0.79 -3.13 -8.68
C LEU A 104 0.07 -4.12 -9.61
N HIS A 105 -1.17 -3.84 -9.99
CA HIS A 105 -1.97 -4.75 -10.82
C HIS A 105 -2.19 -6.15 -10.21
N VAL A 106 -2.14 -6.28 -8.89
CA VAL A 106 -2.51 -7.53 -8.22
C VAL A 106 -4.03 -7.68 -8.21
N VAL A 107 -4.72 -6.58 -7.98
CA VAL A 107 -6.18 -6.48 -8.13
C VAL A 107 -6.48 -5.49 -9.26
N ASN A 108 -7.21 -5.95 -10.28
CA ASN A 108 -7.59 -5.14 -11.45
C ASN A 108 -9.11 -4.98 -11.56
N ASP A 109 -9.77 -4.85 -10.42
CA ASP A 109 -11.21 -4.69 -10.31
C ASP A 109 -11.57 -3.21 -10.31
N LYS A 110 -12.42 -2.78 -11.26
CA LYS A 110 -12.82 -1.38 -11.41
C LYS A 110 -13.80 -0.93 -10.34
N ASP A 111 -14.66 -1.83 -9.89
CA ASP A 111 -15.69 -1.52 -8.91
C ASP A 111 -15.07 -1.37 -7.53
N LEU A 112 -14.16 -2.27 -7.15
CA LEU A 112 -13.39 -2.13 -5.91
C LEU A 112 -12.54 -0.86 -5.90
N ALA A 113 -11.92 -0.52 -7.04
CA ALA A 113 -11.15 0.72 -7.16
C ALA A 113 -12.05 1.96 -7.03
N ALA A 114 -13.24 1.95 -7.66
CA ALA A 114 -14.20 3.04 -7.57
C ALA A 114 -14.65 3.26 -6.12
N GLU A 115 -15.03 2.20 -5.40
CA GLU A 115 -15.41 2.28 -3.98
C GLU A 115 -14.29 2.88 -3.11
N THR A 116 -13.03 2.51 -3.38
CA THR A 116 -11.89 3.08 -2.67
C THR A 116 -11.74 4.58 -2.93
N PHE A 117 -11.86 5.02 -4.19
CA PHE A 117 -11.78 6.45 -4.51
C PHE A 117 -12.96 7.24 -3.94
N ASP A 118 -14.16 6.68 -3.99
CA ASP A 118 -15.34 7.29 -3.41
C ASP A 118 -15.24 7.40 -1.89
N TYR A 119 -14.62 6.41 -1.23
CA TYR A 119 -14.31 6.48 0.19
C TYR A 119 -13.34 7.64 0.49
N ILE A 120 -12.22 7.74 -0.25
CA ILE A 120 -11.24 8.82 -0.13
C ILE A 120 -11.93 10.19 -0.29
N ASN A 121 -12.82 10.33 -1.27
CA ASN A 121 -13.56 11.57 -1.53
C ASN A 121 -14.54 11.90 -0.39
N ARG A 122 -15.35 10.94 0.05
CA ARG A 122 -16.31 11.12 1.15
C ARG A 122 -15.63 11.52 2.46
N ARG A 123 -14.49 10.90 2.76
CA ARG A 123 -13.70 11.18 3.97
C ARG A 123 -12.77 12.39 3.83
N ARG A 124 -12.70 13.00 2.65
CA ARG A 124 -11.86 14.17 2.33
C ARG A 124 -10.36 13.92 2.53
N LEU A 125 -9.90 12.67 2.42
CA LEU A 125 -8.50 12.30 2.61
C LEU A 125 -7.56 12.86 1.53
N ASN A 126 -8.15 13.40 0.46
CA ASN A 126 -7.47 14.08 -0.63
C ASN A 126 -7.55 15.62 -0.51
N ARG A 127 -7.69 16.16 0.71
CA ARG A 127 -7.76 17.61 0.97
C ARG A 127 -6.91 17.99 2.19
N PRO A 128 -6.32 19.20 2.17
CA PRO A 128 -6.30 20.17 1.06
C PRO A 128 -5.59 19.68 -0.19
N TYR A 129 -4.57 18.83 0.00
CA TYR A 129 -3.77 18.19 -1.04
C TYR A 129 -3.91 16.67 -0.98
N PRO A 130 -3.67 15.91 -2.07
CA PRO A 130 -3.57 14.46 -1.99
C PRO A 130 -2.22 14.06 -1.39
N LEU A 131 -2.07 13.02 -0.63
CA LEU A 131 -3.07 12.18 -0.02
C LEU A 131 -2.69 11.95 1.44
N GLN A 132 -3.67 12.07 2.33
CA GLN A 132 -3.44 11.73 3.74
C GLN A 132 -3.11 10.24 3.88
N TYR A 133 -2.18 9.93 4.79
CA TYR A 133 -1.79 8.56 5.08
C TYR A 133 -2.94 7.75 5.68
N GLY A 134 -3.60 8.29 6.69
CA GLY A 134 -4.70 7.67 7.41
C GLY A 134 -5.77 8.67 7.82
N GLU A 135 -6.82 8.18 8.46
CA GLU A 135 -7.88 9.03 9.01
C GLU A 135 -7.55 9.56 10.40
N HIS A 136 -6.85 8.75 11.20
CA HIS A 136 -6.56 9.01 12.61
C HIS A 136 -5.18 8.47 12.98
N SER A 137 -4.43 9.24 13.76
CA SER A 137 -3.12 8.82 14.29
C SER A 137 -3.21 7.75 15.39
N GLU A 138 -4.30 7.75 16.13
CA GLU A 138 -4.46 6.96 17.36
C GLU A 138 -4.59 5.45 17.16
N ARG A 139 -4.86 5.01 15.92
CA ARG A 139 -5.12 3.60 15.61
C ARG A 139 -3.93 2.86 15.02
N PHE A 140 -2.79 3.49 14.96
CA PHE A 140 -1.58 2.87 14.42
C PHE A 140 -0.68 2.33 15.55
N HIS A 141 -0.16 1.15 15.37
CA HIS A 141 0.79 0.54 16.28
C HIS A 141 2.19 1.08 16.00
N TYR A 142 2.64 2.05 16.81
CA TYR A 142 4.00 2.53 16.73
C TYR A 142 5.00 1.51 17.29
N ARG A 143 6.13 1.34 16.63
CA ARG A 143 7.20 0.44 17.05
C ARG A 143 7.91 0.92 18.31
N LEU A 144 8.02 2.24 18.45
CA LEU A 144 8.59 2.89 19.61
C LEU A 144 7.46 3.45 20.45
N GLY A 145 7.40 3.12 21.73
CA GLY A 145 6.37 3.61 22.64
C GLY A 145 6.33 5.14 22.76
N MET A 146 7.41 5.85 22.36
CA MET A 146 7.48 7.32 22.28
C MET A 146 7.10 7.87 20.89
N GLY A 147 6.78 7.01 19.91
CA GLY A 147 6.46 7.43 18.55
C GLY A 147 5.36 8.49 18.48
N PRO A 148 4.22 8.36 19.20
CA PRO A 148 3.18 9.37 19.23
C PRO A 148 3.60 10.71 19.82
N ILE A 149 4.62 10.73 20.70
CA ILE A 149 5.13 11.94 21.35
C ILE A 149 6.14 12.65 20.44
N ILE A 150 7.02 11.91 19.80
CA ILE A 150 8.12 12.47 18.99
C ILE A 150 7.61 12.82 17.57
N MET A 151 6.69 12.03 17.03
CA MET A 151 6.17 12.18 15.67
C MET A 151 4.64 12.02 15.67
N PRO A 152 3.91 12.92 16.35
CA PRO A 152 2.46 12.89 16.34
C PRO A 152 1.98 13.03 14.88
N ASN A 153 1.11 12.21 14.42
CA ASN A 153 0.59 12.21 13.05
C ASN A 153 1.51 11.67 11.94
N TYR A 154 2.72 11.19 12.22
CA TYR A 154 3.63 10.67 11.18
C TYR A 154 2.95 9.70 10.20
N THR A 155 2.10 8.82 10.70
CA THR A 155 1.27 7.89 9.92
C THR A 155 -0.22 8.11 10.11
N GLY A 156 -0.61 9.27 10.63
CA GLY A 156 -2.00 9.66 10.83
C GLY A 156 -2.54 10.48 9.67
N THR A 157 -2.85 11.74 9.96
CA THR A 157 -3.42 12.67 8.97
C THR A 157 -2.37 13.38 8.12
N THR A 158 -1.09 13.09 8.31
CA THR A 158 0.01 13.65 7.52
C THR A 158 -0.16 13.30 6.05
N LEU A 159 0.13 14.26 5.18
CA LEU A 159 0.13 14.08 3.75
C LEU A 159 1.46 13.48 3.31
N TRP A 160 1.39 12.32 2.68
CA TRP A 160 2.56 11.67 2.09
C TRP A 160 2.53 11.84 0.58
N THR A 161 3.42 12.63 0.05
CA THR A 161 3.39 13.03 -1.36
C THR A 161 3.61 11.85 -2.31
N TRP A 162 4.39 10.87 -1.94
CA TRP A 162 4.56 9.67 -2.76
C TRP A 162 3.28 8.81 -2.87
N HIS A 163 2.39 8.83 -1.85
CA HIS A 163 1.05 8.23 -1.95
C HIS A 163 0.17 9.00 -2.94
N ALA A 164 0.36 10.33 -3.04
CA ALA A 164 -0.32 11.14 -4.03
C ALA A 164 -0.01 10.69 -5.45
N THR A 165 1.24 10.30 -5.73
CA THR A 165 1.61 9.82 -7.08
C THR A 165 0.89 8.53 -7.44
N PHE A 166 0.74 7.59 -6.51
CA PHE A 166 -0.07 6.38 -6.74
C PHE A 166 -1.54 6.71 -6.96
N TYR A 167 -2.10 7.58 -6.13
CA TYR A 167 -3.49 8.01 -6.24
C TYR A 167 -3.78 8.65 -7.59
N LEU A 168 -2.98 9.64 -7.99
CA LEU A 168 -3.13 10.33 -9.29
C LEU A 168 -2.97 9.36 -10.46
N HIS A 169 -1.97 8.47 -10.42
CA HIS A 169 -1.80 7.45 -11.45
C HIS A 169 -3.04 6.56 -11.58
N LEU A 170 -3.61 6.14 -10.45
CA LEU A 170 -4.80 5.31 -10.43
C LEU A 170 -6.04 6.07 -10.92
N LEU A 171 -6.25 7.32 -10.49
CA LEU A 171 -7.35 8.15 -10.99
C LEU A 171 -7.27 8.29 -12.51
N LYS A 172 -6.09 8.54 -13.07
CA LYS A 172 -5.88 8.60 -14.52
C LYS A 172 -6.19 7.27 -15.19
N ARG A 173 -5.66 6.16 -14.66
CA ARG A 173 -5.85 4.81 -15.20
C ARG A 173 -7.31 4.40 -15.24
N TYR A 174 -8.06 4.68 -14.18
CA TYR A 174 -9.47 4.37 -14.06
C TYR A 174 -10.40 5.46 -14.62
N LYS A 175 -9.83 6.49 -15.28
CA LYS A 175 -10.55 7.61 -15.93
C LYS A 175 -11.52 8.33 -14.97
N ARG A 176 -11.09 8.54 -13.73
CA ARG A 176 -11.90 9.21 -12.71
C ARG A 176 -12.02 10.72 -12.98
N PRO A 177 -13.22 11.30 -12.84
CA PRO A 177 -13.46 12.73 -13.14
C PRO A 177 -12.68 13.67 -12.22
N GLU A 178 -12.37 13.23 -10.99
CA GLU A 178 -11.61 14.01 -10.02
C GLU A 178 -10.12 14.17 -10.35
N TYR A 179 -9.58 13.44 -11.33
CA TYR A 179 -8.15 13.44 -11.65
C TYR A 179 -7.58 14.85 -11.86
N ALA A 180 -8.19 15.66 -12.75
CA ALA A 180 -7.68 16.98 -13.09
C ALA A 180 -7.53 17.86 -11.85
N LYS A 181 -8.59 17.93 -11.02
CA LYS A 181 -8.58 18.71 -9.79
C LYS A 181 -7.55 18.25 -8.77
N GLN A 182 -7.34 16.94 -8.64
CA GLN A 182 -6.34 16.40 -7.70
C GLN A 182 -4.91 16.63 -8.21
N TYR A 183 -4.72 16.59 -9.53
CA TYR A 183 -3.44 16.93 -10.15
C TYR A 183 -3.07 18.41 -9.92
N GLU A 184 -4.02 19.34 -10.13
CA GLU A 184 -3.82 20.77 -9.87
C GLU A 184 -3.41 21.02 -8.40
N ARG A 185 -4.10 20.40 -7.46
CA ARG A 185 -3.75 20.53 -6.03
C ARG A 185 -2.35 19.98 -5.73
N PHE A 186 -1.98 18.89 -6.37
CA PHE A 186 -0.64 18.34 -6.19
C PHE A 186 0.44 19.24 -6.79
N ALA A 187 0.20 19.83 -7.95
CA ALA A 187 1.08 20.82 -8.56
C ALA A 187 1.21 22.07 -7.66
N GLU A 188 0.09 22.60 -7.15
CA GLU A 188 0.09 23.73 -6.19
C GLU A 188 0.94 23.42 -4.94
N LEU A 189 0.86 22.19 -4.41
CA LEU A 189 1.68 21.78 -3.28
C LEU A 189 3.18 21.88 -3.60
N ILE A 190 3.60 21.37 -4.77
CA ILE A 190 4.99 21.42 -5.19
C ILE A 190 5.44 22.87 -5.40
N GLU A 191 4.64 23.70 -6.06
CA GLU A 191 4.94 25.11 -6.29
C GLU A 191 5.09 25.88 -4.97
N ARG A 192 4.19 25.65 -4.02
CA ARG A 192 4.25 26.27 -2.69
C ARG A 192 5.53 25.99 -1.93
N HIS A 193 6.05 24.75 -2.03
CA HIS A 193 7.26 24.34 -1.34
C HIS A 193 8.54 24.56 -2.15
N GLY A 194 8.44 24.92 -3.43
CA GLY A 194 9.57 25.07 -4.35
C GLY A 194 10.34 23.79 -4.62
N THR A 195 9.83 22.65 -4.11
CA THR A 195 10.42 21.31 -4.23
C THR A 195 9.34 20.25 -4.02
N TYR A 196 9.70 19.01 -4.26
CA TYR A 196 8.86 17.86 -3.93
C TYR A 196 9.03 17.49 -2.44
N PRO A 197 8.11 17.90 -1.55
CA PRO A 197 8.25 17.55 -0.13
C PRO A 197 7.90 16.08 0.08
N GLU A 198 8.60 15.41 0.98
CA GLU A 198 8.27 14.03 1.35
C GLU A 198 6.96 13.98 2.16
N LEU A 199 6.84 14.89 3.12
CA LEU A 199 5.72 15.04 4.05
C LEU A 199 5.26 16.49 4.16
N THR A 200 3.97 16.69 4.40
CA THR A 200 3.38 17.99 4.76
C THR A 200 2.23 17.83 5.74
#